data_550778d39686eb9a3212d2efd5740cbc
#
_entry.id   550778d39686eb9a3212d2efd5740cbc
#
_cell.length_a   1.000
_cell.length_b   1.000
_cell.length_c   1.000
_cell.angle_alpha   90.00
_cell.angle_beta   90.00
_cell.angle_gamma   90.00
#
_symmetry.space_group_name_H-M   'P 1'
#
loop_
_entity.id
_entity.type
_entity.pdbx_description
1 polymer ?
#
loop_
_entity_poly.entity_id
_entity_poly.type
_entity_poly.pdbx_seq_one_letter_code
_entity_poly.pdbx_strand_id
1 'polypeptide(L)'
;MHQIRLSGILRPMMSGLRIAMVSLALVVAMSACALTIKPDVPKPVTGGVRFTYFAPTANTVYVVGSFNGWVKGATLMKREGQTGVWIAEVMLLPGEHTFMYLVDGKEWVAPPLAEDFVTDGFGQTNGVVIVR
;
A
#
# COMPACT_ATOMS: atom_id res chain seq x y z
N MET A 1 8.35 50.27 55.80
CA MET A 1 9.30 49.60 54.89
C MET A 1 8.55 48.49 54.15
N HIS A 2 8.26 48.71 52.89
CA HIS A 2 7.62 47.71 52.09
C HIS A 2 8.67 47.01 51.27
N GLN A 3 8.89 45.72 51.55
CA GLN A 3 9.66 44.87 50.69
C GLN A 3 8.74 44.24 49.63
N ILE A 4 8.86 44.71 48.43
CA ILE A 4 8.18 44.10 47.30
C ILE A 4 8.96 42.85 46.92
N ARG A 5 8.40 41.67 47.22
CA ARG A 5 8.94 40.40 46.77
C ARG A 5 8.64 40.20 45.29
N LEU A 6 9.62 40.42 44.45
CA LEU A 6 9.57 40.19 43.00
C LEU A 6 9.73 38.73 42.60
N SER A 7 9.66 37.77 43.54
CA SER A 7 9.94 36.37 43.28
C SER A 7 8.79 35.56 42.65
N GLY A 8 7.64 36.21 42.37
CA GLY A 8 6.46 35.50 41.83
C GLY A 8 6.25 35.59 40.34
N ILE A 9 6.98 36.42 39.62
CA ILE A 9 6.68 36.74 38.20
C ILE A 9 7.39 35.81 37.21
N LEU A 10 8.48 35.18 37.58
CA LEU A 10 9.29 34.32 36.66
C LEU A 10 8.84 32.89 36.55
N ARG A 11 8.00 32.40 37.47
CA ARG A 11 7.55 30.99 37.44
C ARG A 11 6.59 30.60 36.32
N PRO A 12 5.65 31.42 35.85
CA PRO A 12 4.73 31.02 34.78
C PRO A 12 5.38 30.95 33.39
N MET A 13 6.46 31.69 33.12
CA MET A 13 7.11 31.68 31.82
C MET A 13 7.90 30.40 31.53
N MET A 14 8.51 29.76 32.56
CA MET A 14 9.28 28.53 32.39
C MET A 14 8.38 27.31 32.19
N SER A 15 7.19 27.26 32.74
CA SER A 15 6.24 26.18 32.53
C SER A 15 5.63 26.22 31.14
N GLY A 16 5.33 27.40 30.61
CA GLY A 16 4.83 27.58 29.24
C GLY A 16 5.84 27.12 28.16
N LEU A 17 7.12 27.45 28.35
CA LEU A 17 8.18 27.06 27.44
C LEU A 17 8.41 25.55 27.44
N ARG A 18 8.33 24.89 28.59
CA ARG A 18 8.46 23.44 28.70
C ARG A 18 7.29 22.70 28.02
N ILE A 19 6.07 23.18 28.21
CA ILE A 19 4.88 22.61 27.54
C ILE A 19 4.96 22.80 26.04
N ALA A 20 5.40 23.97 25.55
CA ALA A 20 5.57 24.23 24.12
C ALA A 20 6.66 23.33 23.50
N MET A 21 7.77 23.07 24.18
CA MET A 21 8.82 22.16 23.71
C MET A 21 8.36 20.70 23.66
N VAL A 22 7.62 20.23 24.66
CA VAL A 22 7.07 18.87 24.67
C VAL A 22 6.03 18.70 23.55
N SER A 23 5.19 19.69 23.33
CA SER A 23 4.19 19.66 22.26
C SER A 23 4.84 19.65 20.87
N LEU A 24 5.90 20.43 20.66
CA LEU A 24 6.66 20.45 19.41
C LEU A 24 7.37 19.11 19.16
N ALA A 25 7.97 18.50 20.17
CA ALA A 25 8.61 17.21 20.07
C ALA A 25 7.61 16.08 19.72
N LEU A 26 6.39 16.13 20.28
CA LEU A 26 5.32 15.17 20.00
C LEU A 26 4.83 15.28 18.54
N VAL A 27 4.68 16.49 18.01
CA VAL A 27 4.28 16.72 16.61
C VAL A 27 5.34 16.22 15.64
N VAL A 28 6.62 16.42 15.92
CA VAL A 28 7.74 15.93 15.09
C VAL A 28 7.80 14.40 15.09
N ALA A 29 7.55 13.76 16.24
CA ALA A 29 7.54 12.31 16.33
C ALA A 29 6.42 11.63 15.53
N MET A 30 5.26 12.29 15.38
CA MET A 30 4.14 11.77 14.59
C MET A 30 4.36 11.89 13.07
N SER A 31 5.26 12.72 12.62
CA SER A 31 5.55 12.90 11.18
C SER A 31 6.42 11.78 10.58
N ALA A 32 7.00 10.91 11.39
CA ALA A 32 7.96 9.89 10.96
C ALA A 32 7.33 8.58 10.46
N CYS A 33 5.99 8.42 10.50
CA CYS A 33 5.31 7.17 10.16
C CYS A 33 4.60 7.16 8.80
N ALA A 34 5.04 7.95 7.84
CA ALA A 34 4.58 7.81 6.46
C ALA A 34 5.32 6.64 5.80
N LEU A 35 4.81 5.42 6.01
CA LEU A 35 5.23 4.25 5.24
C LEU A 35 4.81 4.46 3.79
N THR A 36 5.75 4.76 2.93
CA THR A 36 5.51 4.82 1.49
C THR A 36 5.40 3.39 0.98
N ILE A 37 4.17 2.89 0.84
CA ILE A 37 3.92 1.60 0.22
C ILE A 37 4.06 1.78 -1.29
N LYS A 38 5.08 1.18 -1.86
CA LYS A 38 5.29 1.18 -3.32
C LYS A 38 4.57 -0.03 -3.92
N PRO A 39 3.90 0.15 -5.07
CA PRO A 39 3.45 -1.01 -5.86
C PRO A 39 4.65 -1.90 -6.18
N ASP A 40 4.43 -3.18 -6.21
CA ASP A 40 5.50 -4.17 -6.36
C ASP A 40 5.26 -5.05 -7.58
N VAL A 41 6.34 -5.45 -8.23
CA VAL A 41 6.31 -6.44 -9.30
C VAL A 41 5.91 -7.78 -8.70
N PRO A 42 5.10 -8.62 -9.39
CA PRO A 42 4.81 -9.97 -8.94
C PRO A 42 6.10 -10.74 -8.63
N LYS A 43 6.15 -11.40 -7.48
CA LYS A 43 7.35 -12.07 -6.98
C LYS A 43 7.21 -13.58 -6.99
N PRO A 44 8.21 -14.32 -7.47
CA PRO A 44 8.25 -15.77 -7.32
C PRO A 44 8.17 -16.16 -5.84
N VAL A 45 7.35 -17.16 -5.54
CA VAL A 45 7.29 -17.83 -4.24
C VAL A 45 7.35 -19.33 -4.49
N THR A 46 7.49 -20.14 -3.44
CA THR A 46 7.52 -21.60 -3.59
C THR A 46 6.22 -22.09 -4.26
N GLY A 47 6.35 -22.64 -5.47
CA GLY A 47 5.24 -23.21 -6.24
C GLY A 47 4.34 -22.19 -6.97
N GLY A 48 4.73 -20.89 -7.02
CA GLY A 48 3.86 -19.93 -7.66
C GLY A 48 4.39 -18.51 -7.68
N VAL A 49 3.47 -17.57 -7.68
CA VAL A 49 3.73 -16.12 -7.73
C VAL A 49 2.88 -15.40 -6.71
N ARG A 50 3.47 -14.46 -5.99
CA ARG A 50 2.78 -13.50 -5.15
C ARG A 50 2.49 -12.24 -5.93
N PHE A 51 1.20 -11.93 -6.07
CA PHE A 51 0.72 -10.67 -6.62
C PHE A 51 0.44 -9.71 -5.47
N THR A 52 0.82 -8.45 -5.65
CA THR A 52 0.62 -7.38 -4.67
C THR A 52 0.06 -6.15 -5.37
N TYR A 53 -1.03 -5.60 -4.84
CA TYR A 53 -1.69 -4.42 -5.38
C TYR A 53 -2.11 -3.47 -4.28
N PHE A 54 -1.87 -2.18 -4.47
CA PHE A 54 -2.26 -1.13 -3.53
C PHE A 54 -3.60 -0.51 -3.92
N ALA A 55 -4.63 -0.73 -3.10
CA ALA A 55 -5.97 -0.20 -3.30
C ALA A 55 -6.64 0.05 -1.94
N PRO A 56 -6.30 1.15 -1.25
CA PRO A 56 -6.71 1.37 0.14
C PRO A 56 -8.21 1.55 0.32
N THR A 57 -8.91 2.02 -0.70
CA THR A 57 -10.35 2.29 -0.67
C THR A 57 -11.20 1.19 -1.30
N ALA A 58 -10.58 0.16 -1.88
CA ALA A 58 -11.29 -0.95 -2.48
C ALA A 58 -11.98 -1.84 -1.42
N ASN A 59 -13.15 -2.39 -1.76
CA ASN A 59 -13.82 -3.40 -0.96
C ASN A 59 -13.38 -4.82 -1.34
N THR A 60 -13.12 -5.04 -2.63
CA THR A 60 -12.61 -6.31 -3.16
C THR A 60 -11.59 -6.06 -4.25
N VAL A 61 -10.58 -6.91 -4.33
CA VAL A 61 -9.63 -6.93 -5.44
C VAL A 61 -9.41 -8.37 -5.88
N TYR A 62 -9.46 -8.59 -7.18
CA TYR A 62 -9.16 -9.88 -7.81
C TYR A 62 -7.94 -9.74 -8.71
N VAL A 63 -7.13 -10.77 -8.79
CA VAL A 63 -6.17 -10.93 -9.87
C VAL A 63 -6.78 -11.86 -10.92
N VAL A 64 -6.82 -11.40 -12.16
CA VAL A 64 -7.47 -12.08 -13.28
C VAL A 64 -6.49 -12.18 -14.43
N GLY A 65 -6.35 -13.33 -15.00
CA GLY A 65 -5.38 -13.55 -16.06
C GLY A 65 -5.53 -14.87 -16.82
N SER A 66 -4.55 -15.15 -17.65
CA SER A 66 -4.52 -16.38 -18.44
C SER A 66 -4.57 -17.66 -17.59
N PHE A 67 -4.04 -17.57 -16.36
CA PHE A 67 -3.97 -18.70 -15.42
C PHE A 67 -5.32 -19.07 -14.77
N ASN A 68 -6.31 -18.22 -14.82
CA ASN A 68 -7.67 -18.50 -14.33
C ASN A 68 -8.74 -18.30 -15.42
N GLY A 69 -8.34 -18.33 -16.69
CA GLY A 69 -9.23 -18.22 -17.83
C GLY A 69 -9.92 -16.88 -17.97
N TRP A 70 -9.38 -15.81 -17.36
CA TRP A 70 -9.96 -14.48 -17.33
C TRP A 70 -11.34 -14.42 -16.65
N VAL A 71 -11.62 -15.39 -15.78
CA VAL A 71 -12.88 -15.45 -15.04
C VAL A 71 -12.89 -14.44 -13.90
N LYS A 72 -13.82 -13.50 -13.95
CA LYS A 72 -14.06 -12.53 -12.89
C LYS A 72 -14.39 -13.25 -11.57
N GLY A 73 -13.70 -12.90 -10.52
CA GLY A 73 -13.95 -13.46 -9.19
C GLY A 73 -13.26 -14.82 -8.93
N ALA A 74 -12.51 -15.38 -9.87
CA ALA A 74 -11.85 -16.66 -9.69
C ALA A 74 -10.74 -16.62 -8.64
N THR A 75 -9.99 -15.51 -8.54
CA THR A 75 -8.87 -15.37 -7.61
C THR A 75 -8.99 -14.08 -6.80
N LEU A 76 -9.62 -14.19 -5.64
CA LEU A 76 -9.77 -13.09 -4.68
C LEU A 76 -8.44 -12.84 -3.98
N MET A 77 -8.03 -11.59 -3.93
CA MET A 77 -6.89 -11.14 -3.13
C MET A 77 -7.30 -10.88 -1.69
N LYS A 78 -6.38 -11.03 -0.76
CA LYS A 78 -6.59 -10.74 0.66
C LYS A 78 -5.99 -9.38 1.01
N ARG A 79 -6.74 -8.59 1.78
CA ARG A 79 -6.23 -7.33 2.34
C ARG A 79 -5.23 -7.63 3.45
N GLU A 80 -4.06 -6.99 3.39
CA GLU A 80 -3.05 -7.08 4.43
C GLU A 80 -3.29 -6.02 5.51
N GLY A 81 -4.03 -6.39 6.56
CA GLY A 81 -4.34 -5.51 7.68
C GLY A 81 -4.98 -4.18 7.24
N GLN A 82 -4.44 -3.07 7.76
CA GLN A 82 -4.89 -1.70 7.47
C GLN A 82 -3.98 -0.97 6.46
N THR A 83 -3.09 -1.69 5.79
CA THR A 83 -2.07 -1.08 4.91
C THR A 83 -2.61 -0.58 3.58
N GLY A 84 -3.80 -1.04 3.17
CA GLY A 84 -4.33 -0.82 1.83
C GLY A 84 -3.72 -1.72 0.75
N VAL A 85 -2.84 -2.64 1.13
CA VAL A 85 -2.22 -3.63 0.25
C VAL A 85 -3.09 -4.88 0.16
N TRP A 86 -3.22 -5.40 -1.06
CA TRP A 86 -3.89 -6.65 -1.38
C TRP A 86 -2.88 -7.65 -1.90
N ILE A 87 -2.97 -8.89 -1.44
CA ILE A 87 -2.03 -9.97 -1.75
C ILE A 87 -2.79 -11.21 -2.19
N ALA A 88 -2.28 -11.88 -3.24
CA ALA A 88 -2.65 -13.23 -3.60
C ALA A 88 -1.41 -14.04 -3.97
N GLU A 89 -1.33 -15.26 -3.48
CA GLU A 89 -0.35 -16.24 -3.94
C GLU A 89 -1.06 -17.25 -4.85
N VAL A 90 -0.58 -17.36 -6.08
CA VAL A 90 -1.20 -18.18 -7.12
C VAL A 90 -0.20 -19.22 -7.61
N MET A 91 -0.61 -20.49 -7.59
CA MET A 91 0.16 -21.57 -8.17
C MET A 91 0.16 -21.40 -9.69
N LEU A 92 1.32 -21.17 -10.28
CA LEU A 92 1.49 -21.01 -11.73
C LEU A 92 2.48 -22.01 -12.28
N LEU A 93 2.14 -22.59 -13.42
CA LEU A 93 3.07 -23.41 -14.20
C LEU A 93 4.16 -22.54 -14.80
N PRO A 94 5.35 -23.13 -15.09
CA PRO A 94 6.37 -22.43 -15.85
C PRO A 94 5.83 -21.88 -17.18
N GLY A 95 6.27 -20.68 -17.53
CA GLY A 95 5.84 -20.00 -18.74
C GLY A 95 5.44 -18.56 -18.50
N GLU A 96 4.89 -17.94 -19.53
CA GLU A 96 4.44 -16.56 -19.53
C GLU A 96 2.94 -16.51 -19.25
N HIS A 97 2.55 -15.62 -18.32
CA HIS A 97 1.16 -15.42 -17.93
C HIS A 97 0.81 -13.93 -17.99
N THR A 98 -0.30 -13.62 -18.60
CA THR A 98 -0.84 -12.26 -18.66
C THR A 98 -1.89 -12.05 -17.58
N PHE A 99 -1.97 -10.84 -17.00
CA PHE A 99 -2.90 -10.56 -15.92
C PHE A 99 -3.28 -9.09 -15.82
N MET A 100 -4.39 -8.85 -15.15
CA MET A 100 -4.88 -7.53 -14.70
C MET A 100 -5.44 -7.67 -13.28
N TYR A 101 -5.71 -6.54 -12.64
CA TYR A 101 -6.50 -6.48 -11.43
C TYR A 101 -7.93 -6.05 -11.73
N LEU A 102 -8.87 -6.60 -10.99
CA LEU A 102 -10.28 -6.20 -11.03
C LEU A 102 -10.68 -5.67 -9.65
N VAL A 103 -10.98 -4.38 -9.59
CA VAL A 103 -11.32 -3.68 -8.36
C VAL A 103 -12.82 -3.56 -8.24
N ASP A 104 -13.36 -3.93 -7.07
CA ASP A 104 -14.79 -3.88 -6.75
C ASP A 104 -15.70 -4.57 -7.80
N GLY A 105 -15.15 -5.56 -8.50
CA GLY A 105 -15.87 -6.32 -9.54
C GLY A 105 -16.22 -5.52 -10.79
N LYS A 106 -15.73 -4.31 -10.95
CA LYS A 106 -16.13 -3.38 -12.02
C LYS A 106 -14.96 -2.77 -12.78
N GLU A 107 -13.94 -2.32 -12.08
CA GLU A 107 -12.81 -1.57 -12.66
C GLU A 107 -11.66 -2.49 -13.01
N TRP A 108 -11.36 -2.59 -14.29
CA TRP A 108 -10.18 -3.29 -14.80
C TRP A 108 -8.96 -2.36 -14.74
N VAL A 109 -7.93 -2.80 -14.05
CA VAL A 109 -6.71 -2.02 -13.86
C VAL A 109 -5.51 -2.80 -14.36
N ALA A 110 -4.78 -2.21 -15.30
CA ALA A 110 -3.46 -2.72 -15.66
C ALA A 110 -2.54 -2.64 -14.44
N PRO A 111 -1.72 -3.68 -14.18
CA PRO A 111 -0.78 -3.59 -13.06
C PRO A 111 0.15 -2.40 -13.24
N PRO A 112 0.42 -1.62 -12.17
CA PRO A 112 1.34 -0.49 -12.25
C PRO A 112 2.79 -0.93 -12.53
N LEU A 113 3.12 -2.15 -12.10
CA LEU A 113 4.43 -2.79 -12.34
C LEU A 113 4.25 -4.26 -12.72
N ALA A 114 5.00 -4.69 -13.71
CA ALA A 114 5.09 -6.07 -14.16
C ALA A 114 6.46 -6.33 -14.80
N GLU A 115 6.83 -7.58 -15.04
CA GLU A 115 8.07 -7.91 -15.76
C GLU A 115 8.03 -7.37 -17.19
N ASP A 116 6.87 -7.43 -17.82
CA ASP A 116 6.62 -6.90 -19.16
C ASP A 116 5.14 -6.54 -19.31
N PHE A 117 4.79 -5.90 -20.42
CA PHE A 117 3.43 -5.50 -20.76
C PHE A 117 3.11 -5.88 -22.20
N VAL A 118 1.90 -6.39 -22.42
CA VAL A 118 1.38 -6.69 -23.75
C VAL A 118 0.05 -5.99 -23.96
N THR A 119 -0.15 -5.45 -25.16
CA THR A 119 -1.45 -4.88 -25.55
C THR A 119 -2.27 -5.98 -26.18
N ASP A 120 -3.51 -6.15 -25.71
CA ASP A 120 -4.45 -7.05 -26.34
C ASP A 120 -4.98 -6.48 -27.65
N GLY A 121 -5.68 -7.29 -28.45
CA GLY A 121 -6.24 -6.86 -29.72
C GLY A 121 -7.34 -5.79 -29.61
N PHE A 122 -7.73 -5.40 -28.38
CA PHE A 122 -8.78 -4.42 -28.07
C PHE A 122 -8.24 -3.12 -27.48
N GLY A 123 -6.90 -2.97 -27.42
CA GLY A 123 -6.25 -1.77 -26.92
C GLY A 123 -6.05 -1.71 -25.41
N GLN A 124 -6.33 -2.80 -24.67
CA GLN A 124 -6.01 -2.89 -23.25
C GLN A 124 -4.58 -3.38 -23.03
N THR A 125 -3.95 -2.89 -21.99
CA THR A 125 -2.61 -3.31 -21.60
C THR A 125 -2.68 -4.29 -20.43
N ASN A 126 -2.14 -5.47 -20.64
CA ASN A 126 -2.02 -6.50 -19.62
C ASN A 126 -0.58 -6.55 -19.09
N GLY A 127 -0.42 -6.82 -17.81
CA GLY A 127 0.89 -7.16 -17.27
C GLY A 127 1.28 -8.58 -17.61
N VAL A 128 2.58 -8.83 -17.64
CA VAL A 128 3.17 -10.16 -17.87
C VAL A 128 3.98 -10.56 -16.65
N VAL A 129 3.84 -11.79 -16.24
CA VAL A 129 4.70 -12.48 -15.28
C VAL A 129 5.26 -13.75 -15.90
N ILE A 130 6.56 -13.95 -15.71
CA ILE A 130 7.28 -15.10 -16.27
C ILE A 130 7.71 -16.02 -15.13
N VAL A 131 7.20 -17.25 -15.16
CA VAL A 131 7.60 -18.31 -14.23
C VAL A 131 8.67 -19.15 -14.90
N ARG A 132 9.87 -19.19 -14.31
CA ARG A 132 11.05 -19.93 -14.82
C ARG A 132 11.23 -21.26 -14.10
#